data_52af6248c0c1fe38e48a831555b3352e
#
_entry.id   52af6248c0c1fe38e48a831555b3352e
#
_cell.length_a   1.000
_cell.length_b   1.000
_cell.length_c   1.000
_cell.angle_alpha   90.00
_cell.angle_beta   90.00
_cell.angle_gamma   90.00
#
_symmetry.space_group_name_H-M   'P 1'
#
loop_
_entity.id
_entity.type
_entity.pdbx_description
1 polymer ?
#
loop_
_entity_poly.entity_id
_entity_poly.type
_entity_poly.pdbx_seq_one_letter_code
_entity_poly.pdbx_strand_id
1 'polypeptide(L)'
;VVLDVMMPKLDGYGVIQELRKDSDVPIVMLTALGDVADRITGLELGADDYVVKPFSPKELEARIRCVLRRVEKEHVAGIPNSGVIQVMELKIDTNKRQVFRCDERIRLTGMEFSLLELLVSRSGEPFSRGEILKEVWGYTPERHVDTRVVDVHISRLRSKLEDDPANPELILTARGTGYLFQRIVDAIASEGP
;
A
#
# COMPACT_ATOMS: atom_id res chain seq x y z
N VAL A 1 5.76 10.24 -10.62
CA VAL A 1 5.69 11.71 -10.43
C VAL A 1 6.41 12.06 -9.14
N VAL A 2 7.27 13.11 -9.18
CA VAL A 2 7.81 13.76 -7.98
C VAL A 2 7.13 15.12 -7.87
N LEU A 3 6.51 15.39 -6.72
CA LEU A 3 5.59 16.50 -6.57
C LEU A 3 5.92 17.33 -5.33
N ASP A 4 6.19 18.61 -5.51
CA ASP A 4 6.32 19.56 -4.40
C ASP A 4 4.93 19.93 -3.86
N VAL A 5 4.76 19.91 -2.55
CA VAL A 5 3.51 20.36 -1.91
C VAL A 5 3.31 21.87 -2.13
N MET A 6 4.39 22.66 -1.99
CA MET A 6 4.35 24.12 -2.07
C MET A 6 4.55 24.61 -3.51
N MET A 7 3.49 24.62 -4.30
CA MET A 7 3.51 25.15 -5.66
C MET A 7 2.52 26.33 -5.83
N PRO A 8 2.83 27.32 -6.68
CA PRO A 8 1.91 28.42 -6.97
C PRO A 8 0.71 27.94 -7.80
N LYS A 9 -0.46 28.57 -7.61
CA LYS A 9 -1.75 28.34 -8.31
C LYS A 9 -2.46 27.06 -7.83
N LEU A 10 -2.03 25.86 -8.27
CA LEU A 10 -2.52 24.57 -7.79
C LEU A 10 -1.44 23.97 -6.92
N ASP A 11 -1.73 23.71 -5.65
CA ASP A 11 -0.81 23.08 -4.74
C ASP A 11 -0.63 21.58 -5.06
N GLY A 12 0.37 20.95 -4.44
CA GLY A 12 0.65 19.54 -4.66
C GLY A 12 -0.52 18.62 -4.32
N TYR A 13 -1.33 18.98 -3.35
CA TYR A 13 -2.51 18.19 -2.95
C TYR A 13 -3.58 18.16 -4.03
N GLY A 14 -3.88 19.33 -4.61
CA GLY A 14 -4.81 19.42 -5.74
C GLY A 14 -4.33 18.62 -6.95
N VAL A 15 -3.02 18.61 -7.22
CA VAL A 15 -2.44 17.78 -8.30
C VAL A 15 -2.63 16.28 -8.00
N ILE A 16 -2.42 15.81 -6.76
CA ILE A 16 -2.65 14.42 -6.38
C ILE A 16 -4.11 14.03 -6.63
N GLN A 17 -5.06 14.84 -6.15
CA GLN A 17 -6.48 14.58 -6.32
C GLN A 17 -6.88 14.46 -7.80
N GLU A 18 -6.39 15.37 -8.66
CA GLU A 18 -6.66 15.29 -10.10
C GLU A 18 -6.04 14.04 -10.72
N LEU A 19 -4.78 13.72 -10.42
CA LEU A 19 -4.12 12.52 -10.95
C LEU A 19 -4.83 11.23 -10.53
N ARG A 20 -5.33 11.15 -9.31
CA ARG A 20 -5.96 9.92 -8.79
C ARG A 20 -7.36 9.65 -9.34
N LYS A 21 -7.99 10.61 -10.00
CA LYS A 21 -9.26 10.36 -10.72
C LYS A 21 -9.09 9.30 -11.81
N ASP A 22 -7.98 9.35 -12.54
CA ASP A 22 -7.80 8.54 -13.75
C ASP A 22 -6.50 7.73 -13.78
N SER A 23 -5.60 7.89 -12.80
CA SER A 23 -4.26 7.30 -12.86
C SER A 23 -3.78 6.73 -11.51
N ASP A 24 -3.14 5.57 -11.60
CA ASP A 24 -2.43 4.92 -10.49
C ASP A 24 -0.92 5.20 -10.54
N VAL A 25 -0.50 6.21 -11.30
CA VAL A 25 0.92 6.58 -11.46
C VAL A 25 1.57 6.78 -10.08
N PRO A 26 2.79 6.25 -9.85
CA PRO A 26 3.49 6.45 -8.59
C PRO A 26 3.77 7.92 -8.29
N ILE A 27 3.48 8.36 -7.06
CA ILE A 27 3.66 9.75 -6.61
C ILE A 27 4.51 9.77 -5.34
N VAL A 28 5.64 10.47 -5.40
CA VAL A 28 6.49 10.81 -4.25
C VAL A 28 6.37 12.30 -3.99
N MET A 29 5.94 12.68 -2.78
CA MET A 29 5.81 14.08 -2.40
C MET A 29 7.12 14.64 -1.84
N LEU A 30 7.36 15.93 -2.10
CA LEU A 30 8.39 16.71 -1.41
C LEU A 30 7.70 17.66 -0.43
N THR A 31 8.01 17.55 0.86
CA THR A 31 7.36 18.31 1.93
C THR A 31 8.36 19.05 2.81
N ALA A 32 7.95 20.12 3.46
CA ALA A 32 8.81 20.84 4.40
C ALA A 32 9.02 20.07 5.71
N LEU A 33 10.14 20.35 6.37
CA LEU A 33 10.46 19.78 7.68
C LEU A 33 9.44 20.26 8.73
N GLY A 34 8.86 19.33 9.47
CA GLY A 34 8.11 19.62 10.70
C GLY A 34 6.60 19.44 10.61
N ASP A 35 5.99 19.45 9.45
CA ASP A 35 4.54 19.27 9.40
C ASP A 35 4.13 17.80 9.16
N VAL A 36 3.81 17.13 10.27
CA VAL A 36 3.30 15.75 10.24
C VAL A 36 1.91 15.71 9.61
N ALA A 37 1.09 16.76 9.80
CA ALA A 37 -0.25 16.83 9.23
C ALA A 37 -0.20 16.89 7.70
N ASP A 38 0.68 17.70 7.14
CA ASP A 38 0.88 17.81 5.69
C ASP A 38 1.30 16.46 5.06
N ARG A 39 2.18 15.71 5.74
CA ARG A 39 2.61 14.39 5.28
C ARG A 39 1.45 13.40 5.25
N ILE A 40 0.66 13.36 6.32
CA ILE A 40 -0.52 12.50 6.43
C ILE A 40 -1.53 12.87 5.35
N THR A 41 -1.88 14.16 5.22
CA THR A 41 -2.83 14.65 4.22
C THR A 41 -2.45 14.21 2.81
N GLY A 42 -1.20 14.39 2.41
CA GLY A 42 -0.77 14.00 1.06
C GLY A 42 -0.81 12.49 0.84
N LEU A 43 -0.46 11.69 1.85
CA LEU A 43 -0.60 10.24 1.78
C LEU A 43 -2.08 9.83 1.71
N GLU A 44 -2.97 10.45 2.48
CA GLU A 44 -4.43 10.19 2.43
C GLU A 44 -5.03 10.53 1.06
N LEU A 45 -4.57 11.59 0.43
CA LEU A 45 -5.00 12.01 -0.91
C LEU A 45 -4.49 11.10 -2.03
N GLY A 46 -3.52 10.23 -1.75
CA GLY A 46 -3.11 9.22 -2.71
C GLY A 46 -1.61 9.17 -3.04
N ALA A 47 -0.74 9.94 -2.38
CA ALA A 47 0.70 9.76 -2.55
C ALA A 47 1.14 8.37 -2.05
N ASP A 48 2.20 7.85 -2.65
CA ASP A 48 2.75 6.53 -2.32
C ASP A 48 3.87 6.63 -1.30
N ASP A 49 4.61 7.74 -1.29
CA ASP A 49 5.68 8.04 -0.31
C ASP A 49 5.94 9.55 -0.25
N TYR A 50 6.78 9.98 0.67
CA TYR A 50 7.21 11.37 0.78
C TYR A 50 8.70 11.49 1.11
N VAL A 51 9.29 12.66 0.80
CA VAL A 51 10.64 13.05 1.19
C VAL A 51 10.58 14.41 1.85
N VAL A 52 11.22 14.54 3.02
CA VAL A 52 11.23 15.78 3.80
C VAL A 52 12.41 16.65 3.38
N LYS A 53 12.15 17.92 3.10
CA LYS A 53 13.17 18.93 2.83
C LYS A 53 13.86 19.40 4.14
N PRO A 54 15.19 19.62 4.17
CA PRO A 54 16.14 19.37 3.08
C PRO A 54 16.46 17.88 2.95
N PHE A 55 16.58 17.37 1.72
CA PHE A 55 16.93 15.99 1.42
C PHE A 55 18.18 15.90 0.55
N SER A 56 18.86 14.76 0.59
CA SER A 56 19.93 14.48 -0.34
C SER A 56 19.40 13.90 -1.66
N PRO A 57 20.03 14.15 -2.81
CA PRO A 57 19.64 13.52 -4.08
C PRO A 57 19.60 12.00 -4.00
N LYS A 58 20.51 11.37 -3.23
CA LYS A 58 20.55 9.93 -2.99
C LYS A 58 19.30 9.42 -2.23
N GLU A 59 18.78 10.23 -1.33
CA GLU A 59 17.56 9.88 -0.59
C GLU A 59 16.35 9.88 -1.52
N LEU A 60 16.18 10.95 -2.29
CA LEU A 60 15.10 11.04 -3.28
C LEU A 60 15.20 9.91 -4.30
N GLU A 61 16.39 9.64 -4.85
CA GLU A 61 16.60 8.53 -5.77
C GLU A 61 16.19 7.19 -5.15
N ALA A 62 16.57 6.93 -3.90
CA ALA A 62 16.24 5.70 -3.19
C ALA A 62 14.69 5.53 -3.03
N ARG A 63 13.98 6.63 -2.75
CA ARG A 63 12.51 6.62 -2.66
C ARG A 63 11.86 6.34 -4.01
N ILE A 64 12.28 7.06 -5.04
CA ILE A 64 11.79 6.86 -6.40
C ILE A 64 12.02 5.40 -6.84
N ARG A 65 13.23 4.88 -6.65
CA ARG A 65 13.57 3.50 -6.99
C ARG A 65 12.73 2.49 -6.22
N CYS A 66 12.45 2.74 -4.93
CA CYS A 66 11.62 1.87 -4.11
C CYS A 66 10.18 1.80 -4.66
N VAL A 67 9.59 2.96 -4.92
CA VAL A 67 8.21 3.05 -5.42
C VAL A 67 8.10 2.44 -6.82
N LEU A 68 9.06 2.69 -7.73
CA LEU A 68 9.07 2.11 -9.08
C LEU A 68 9.27 0.60 -9.06
N ARG A 69 10.17 0.08 -8.24
CA ARG A 69 10.42 -1.37 -8.11
C ARG A 69 9.14 -2.15 -7.73
N ARG A 70 8.21 -1.54 -7.00
CA ARG A 70 6.94 -2.16 -6.60
C ARG A 70 5.92 -2.24 -7.74
N VAL A 71 6.11 -1.45 -8.78
CA VAL A 71 5.30 -1.55 -10.01
C VAL A 71 5.75 -2.73 -10.88
N GLU A 72 7.03 -3.12 -10.78
CA GLU A 72 7.69 -4.10 -11.68
C GLU A 72 7.95 -5.48 -11.05
N LYS A 73 7.59 -5.73 -9.77
CA LYS A 73 8.07 -6.91 -9.04
C LYS A 73 7.46 -8.24 -9.48
N GLU A 74 8.37 -9.23 -9.56
CA GLU A 74 8.13 -10.66 -9.61
C GLU A 74 7.60 -11.22 -8.26
N HIS A 75 7.01 -12.40 -8.29
CA HIS A 75 6.30 -13.08 -7.21
C HIS A 75 6.92 -13.00 -5.80
N VAL A 76 6.07 -12.78 -4.80
CA VAL A 76 6.40 -12.94 -3.37
C VAL A 76 6.26 -14.43 -3.00
N ALA A 77 7.24 -14.97 -2.27
CA ALA A 77 7.17 -16.34 -1.75
C ALA A 77 5.95 -16.49 -0.80
N GLY A 78 5.25 -17.61 -0.89
CA GLY A 78 4.06 -17.91 -0.07
C GLY A 78 2.72 -17.74 -0.78
N ILE A 79 2.72 -17.29 -2.04
CA ILE A 79 1.52 -17.19 -2.87
C ILE A 79 1.32 -18.48 -3.69
N PRO A 80 0.08 -18.98 -3.87
CA PRO A 80 -0.18 -20.17 -4.67
C PRO A 80 0.37 -20.05 -6.08
N ASN A 81 0.84 -21.16 -6.65
CA ASN A 81 1.36 -21.22 -8.03
C ASN A 81 0.37 -20.74 -9.11
N SER A 82 -0.93 -20.74 -8.83
CA SER A 82 -1.95 -20.18 -9.72
C SER A 82 -1.88 -18.67 -9.85
N GLY A 83 -1.24 -17.99 -8.88
CA GLY A 83 -1.21 -16.53 -8.80
C GLY A 83 -2.56 -15.86 -8.56
N VAL A 84 -3.62 -16.63 -8.38
CA VAL A 84 -4.98 -16.13 -8.11
C VAL A 84 -5.45 -16.64 -6.75
N ILE A 85 -5.85 -15.70 -5.91
CA ILE A 85 -6.37 -15.96 -4.56
C ILE A 85 -7.81 -15.48 -4.51
N GLN A 86 -8.72 -16.35 -4.07
CA GLN A 86 -10.12 -16.03 -3.84
C GLN A 86 -10.37 -15.94 -2.34
N VAL A 87 -10.87 -14.80 -1.89
CA VAL A 87 -11.25 -14.58 -0.49
C VAL A 87 -12.57 -13.84 -0.44
N MET A 88 -13.60 -14.47 0.08
CA MET A 88 -14.95 -13.93 0.03
C MET A 88 -15.31 -13.52 -1.41
N GLU A 89 -15.69 -12.27 -1.63
CA GLU A 89 -16.01 -11.71 -2.94
C GLU A 89 -14.79 -11.15 -3.69
N LEU A 90 -13.60 -11.15 -3.04
CA LEU A 90 -12.38 -10.63 -3.64
C LEU A 90 -11.63 -11.73 -4.40
N LYS A 91 -11.20 -11.37 -5.61
CA LYS A 91 -10.27 -12.12 -6.43
C LYS A 91 -9.00 -11.30 -6.61
N ILE A 92 -7.89 -11.81 -6.09
CA ILE A 92 -6.58 -11.16 -6.13
C ILE A 92 -5.71 -11.92 -7.13
N ASP A 93 -5.41 -11.30 -8.27
CA ASP A 93 -4.49 -11.83 -9.27
C ASP A 93 -3.11 -11.23 -9.05
N THR A 94 -2.22 -11.99 -8.41
CA THR A 94 -0.86 -11.53 -8.08
C THR A 94 0.04 -11.47 -9.31
N ASN A 95 -0.22 -12.26 -10.36
CA ASN A 95 0.53 -12.22 -11.60
C ASN A 95 0.27 -10.92 -12.37
N LYS A 96 -1.00 -10.54 -12.46
CA LYS A 96 -1.42 -9.31 -13.15
C LYS A 96 -1.44 -8.08 -12.25
N ARG A 97 -1.21 -8.27 -10.95
CA ARG A 97 -1.33 -7.24 -9.91
C ARG A 97 -2.68 -6.52 -9.97
N GLN A 98 -3.75 -7.30 -10.01
CA GLN A 98 -5.12 -6.82 -10.13
C GLN A 98 -6.00 -7.41 -9.03
N VAL A 99 -6.95 -6.61 -8.57
CA VAL A 99 -7.95 -7.03 -7.59
C VAL A 99 -9.33 -6.78 -8.19
N PHE A 100 -10.22 -7.73 -7.99
CA PHE A 100 -11.61 -7.66 -8.43
C PHE A 100 -12.53 -7.99 -7.26
N ARG A 101 -13.70 -7.35 -7.22
CA ARG A 101 -14.83 -7.72 -6.37
C ARG A 101 -16.03 -7.95 -7.28
N CYS A 102 -16.65 -9.12 -7.21
CA CYS A 102 -17.78 -9.49 -8.08
C CYS A 102 -17.53 -9.14 -9.56
N ASP A 103 -16.31 -9.44 -10.07
CA ASP A 103 -15.82 -9.13 -11.42
C ASP A 103 -15.59 -7.64 -11.73
N GLU A 104 -15.89 -6.72 -10.82
CA GLU A 104 -15.50 -5.32 -10.94
C GLU A 104 -14.07 -5.07 -10.45
N ARG A 105 -13.27 -4.42 -11.30
CA ARG A 105 -11.88 -4.14 -10.97
C ARG A 105 -11.76 -3.04 -9.92
N ILE A 106 -11.08 -3.34 -8.80
CA ILE A 106 -10.68 -2.36 -7.79
C ILE A 106 -9.32 -1.77 -8.18
N ARG A 107 -9.25 -0.45 -8.33
CA ARG A 107 -8.00 0.24 -8.64
C ARG A 107 -7.16 0.43 -7.38
N LEU A 108 -5.99 -0.22 -7.37
CA LEU A 108 -4.96 -0.03 -6.36
C LEU A 108 -3.72 0.61 -6.99
N THR A 109 -3.04 1.49 -6.24
CA THR A 109 -1.70 1.93 -6.62
C THR A 109 -0.71 0.77 -6.46
N GLY A 110 0.47 0.87 -7.07
CA GLY A 110 1.50 -0.16 -6.95
C GLY A 110 1.91 -0.42 -5.51
N MET A 111 1.93 0.61 -4.65
CA MET A 111 2.25 0.47 -3.23
C MET A 111 1.11 -0.18 -2.44
N GLU A 112 -0.14 0.19 -2.70
CA GLU A 112 -1.32 -0.46 -2.10
C GLU A 112 -1.38 -1.94 -2.46
N PHE A 113 -1.11 -2.28 -3.73
CA PHE A 113 -1.06 -3.68 -4.15
C PHE A 113 0.08 -4.44 -3.46
N SER A 114 1.29 -3.87 -3.36
CA SER A 114 2.40 -4.52 -2.67
C SER A 114 2.14 -4.72 -1.17
N LEU A 115 1.44 -3.78 -0.53
CA LEU A 115 1.00 -3.94 0.85
C LEU A 115 0.00 -5.09 1.00
N LEU A 116 -1.01 -5.16 0.12
CA LEU A 116 -1.97 -6.26 0.08
C LEU A 116 -1.27 -7.60 -0.13
N GLU A 117 -0.39 -7.69 -1.12
CA GLU A 117 0.38 -8.88 -1.46
C GLU A 117 1.21 -9.37 -0.27
N LEU A 118 1.88 -8.45 0.45
CA LEU A 118 2.63 -8.79 1.66
C LEU A 118 1.72 -9.39 2.74
N LEU A 119 0.59 -8.74 3.03
CA LEU A 119 -0.33 -9.20 4.08
C LEU A 119 -0.94 -10.55 3.73
N VAL A 120 -1.28 -10.79 2.48
CA VAL A 120 -1.86 -12.04 2.00
C VAL A 120 -0.83 -13.18 1.98
N SER A 121 0.45 -12.89 1.74
CA SER A 121 1.53 -13.92 1.68
C SER A 121 1.67 -14.73 2.97
N ARG A 122 1.30 -14.17 4.11
CA ARG A 122 1.24 -14.85 5.42
C ARG A 122 -0.11 -14.56 6.09
N SER A 123 -1.20 -14.92 5.40
CA SER A 123 -2.56 -14.71 5.90
C SER A 123 -2.77 -15.36 7.28
N GLY A 124 -3.39 -14.62 8.19
CA GLY A 124 -3.57 -15.05 9.58
C GLY A 124 -2.38 -14.74 10.51
N GLU A 125 -1.25 -14.28 9.97
CA GLU A 125 -0.08 -13.89 10.77
C GLU A 125 0.09 -12.38 10.78
N PRO A 126 0.34 -11.75 11.95
CA PRO A 126 0.51 -10.32 12.03
C PRO A 126 1.91 -9.88 11.57
N PHE A 127 1.95 -8.79 10.81
CA PHE A 127 3.16 -8.04 10.51
C PHE A 127 3.23 -6.80 11.41
N SER A 128 4.39 -6.55 11.99
CA SER A 128 4.64 -5.27 12.66
C SER A 128 4.73 -4.12 11.64
N ARG A 129 4.46 -2.90 12.09
CA ARG A 129 4.62 -1.70 11.24
C ARG A 129 6.03 -1.56 10.69
N GLY A 130 7.04 -1.93 11.48
CA GLY A 130 8.44 -1.93 11.06
C GLY A 130 8.75 -2.93 9.96
N GLU A 131 8.21 -4.15 10.06
CA GLU A 131 8.32 -5.17 9.00
C GLU A 131 7.64 -4.70 7.72
N ILE A 132 6.42 -4.16 7.82
CA ILE A 132 5.71 -3.61 6.67
C ILE A 132 6.51 -2.48 6.01
N LEU A 133 7.05 -1.54 6.77
CA LEU A 133 7.91 -0.46 6.25
C LEU A 133 9.15 -1.00 5.55
N LYS A 134 9.81 -1.98 6.12
CA LYS A 134 10.98 -2.62 5.54
C LYS A 134 10.63 -3.33 4.24
N GLU A 135 9.62 -4.18 4.28
CA GLU A 135 9.25 -5.03 3.15
C GLU A 135 8.60 -4.23 2.00
N VAL A 136 7.72 -3.27 2.30
CA VAL A 136 7.00 -2.50 1.28
C VAL A 136 7.77 -1.25 0.85
N TRP A 137 8.36 -0.49 1.74
CA TRP A 137 9.07 0.77 1.43
C TRP A 137 10.59 0.62 1.41
N GLY A 138 11.16 -0.50 1.85
CA GLY A 138 12.60 -0.71 1.91
C GLY A 138 13.28 0.19 2.96
N TYR A 139 12.56 0.65 3.96
CA TYR A 139 13.13 1.42 5.05
C TYR A 139 13.99 0.52 5.94
N THR A 140 15.21 0.95 6.24
CA THR A 140 16.07 0.26 7.20
C THR A 140 15.83 0.79 8.61
N PRO A 141 16.03 -0.04 9.67
CA PRO A 141 15.78 0.35 11.07
C PRO A 141 16.57 1.57 11.55
N GLU A 142 17.67 1.89 10.88
CA GLU A 142 18.59 2.99 11.22
C GLU A 142 18.03 4.38 10.91
N ARG A 143 16.95 4.46 10.16
CA ARG A 143 16.26 5.72 9.85
C ARG A 143 15.00 5.83 10.68
N HIS A 144 14.87 6.93 11.42
CA HIS A 144 13.65 7.32 12.13
C HIS A 144 12.55 7.62 11.10
N VAL A 145 11.83 6.59 10.68
CA VAL A 145 10.72 6.72 9.75
C VAL A 145 9.42 6.74 10.53
N ASP A 146 8.56 7.66 10.16
CA ASP A 146 7.22 7.73 10.73
C ASP A 146 6.38 6.53 10.31
N THR A 147 6.07 5.65 11.25
CA THR A 147 5.27 4.44 11.00
C THR A 147 3.83 4.74 10.55
N ARG A 148 3.37 5.98 10.70
CA ARG A 148 2.04 6.42 10.24
C ARG A 148 1.82 6.25 8.74
N VAL A 149 2.90 6.23 7.95
CA VAL A 149 2.83 5.87 6.52
C VAL A 149 2.08 4.54 6.33
N VAL A 150 2.39 3.55 7.16
CA VAL A 150 1.70 2.25 7.12
C VAL A 150 0.23 2.41 7.47
N ASP A 151 -0.08 3.13 8.55
CA ASP A 151 -1.45 3.29 9.03
C ASP A 151 -2.34 3.97 7.98
N VAL A 152 -1.81 4.99 7.30
CA VAL A 152 -2.53 5.68 6.21
C VAL A 152 -2.78 4.74 5.03
N HIS A 153 -1.78 3.97 4.60
CA HIS A 153 -1.96 3.04 3.48
C HIS A 153 -2.91 1.88 3.83
N ILE A 154 -2.90 1.41 5.07
CA ILE A 154 -3.89 0.44 5.58
C ILE A 154 -5.29 1.05 5.54
N SER A 155 -5.47 2.30 6.00
CA SER A 155 -6.75 3.00 5.95
C SER A 155 -7.27 3.13 4.51
N ARG A 156 -6.43 3.55 3.58
CA ARG A 156 -6.77 3.65 2.14
C ARG A 156 -7.13 2.29 1.55
N LEU A 157 -6.36 1.25 1.89
CA LEU A 157 -6.61 -0.10 1.40
C LEU A 157 -7.94 -0.64 1.93
N ARG A 158 -8.24 -0.41 3.21
CA ARG A 158 -9.56 -0.74 3.79
C ARG A 158 -10.70 0.00 3.09
N SER A 159 -10.56 1.28 2.83
CA SER A 159 -11.57 2.08 2.11
C SER A 159 -11.88 1.54 0.71
N LYS A 160 -10.97 0.79 0.11
CA LYS A 160 -11.15 0.17 -1.22
C LYS A 160 -11.62 -1.28 -1.16
N LEU A 161 -11.22 -2.02 -0.13
CA LEU A 161 -11.41 -3.47 -0.06
C LEU A 161 -12.47 -3.93 0.96
N GLU A 162 -12.75 -3.15 1.99
CA GLU A 162 -13.75 -3.51 3.01
C GLU A 162 -15.11 -2.94 2.65
N ASP A 163 -16.16 -3.60 3.07
CA ASP A 163 -17.53 -3.06 2.99
C ASP A 163 -17.75 -1.98 4.05
N ASP A 164 -17.23 -2.21 5.26
CA ASP A 164 -17.16 -1.23 6.34
C ASP A 164 -15.72 -1.07 6.82
N PRO A 165 -15.01 0.00 6.39
CA PRO A 165 -13.63 0.26 6.82
C PRO A 165 -13.45 0.46 8.32
N ALA A 166 -14.53 0.81 9.06
CA ALA A 166 -14.51 0.97 10.51
C ALA A 166 -14.56 -0.39 11.24
N ASN A 167 -15.18 -1.39 10.63
CA ASN A 167 -15.28 -2.76 11.12
C ASN A 167 -14.68 -3.74 10.10
N PRO A 168 -13.37 -3.70 9.86
CA PRO A 168 -12.73 -4.46 8.79
C PRO A 168 -12.78 -5.97 9.05
N GLU A 169 -13.05 -6.74 8.00
CA GLU A 169 -13.08 -8.20 8.03
C GLU A 169 -11.87 -8.83 7.32
N LEU A 170 -11.29 -8.13 6.35
CA LEU A 170 -10.16 -8.61 5.54
C LEU A 170 -8.81 -8.21 6.14
N ILE A 171 -8.63 -6.92 6.44
CA ILE A 171 -7.38 -6.37 6.96
C ILE A 171 -7.57 -6.01 8.43
N LEU A 172 -7.15 -6.91 9.31
CA LEU A 172 -7.39 -6.80 10.74
C LEU A 172 -6.26 -6.05 11.45
N THR A 173 -6.58 -5.44 12.59
CA THR A 173 -5.59 -4.82 13.47
C THR A 173 -5.20 -5.79 14.58
N ALA A 174 -3.94 -6.22 14.60
CA ALA A 174 -3.35 -6.93 15.72
C ALA A 174 -2.87 -5.92 16.77
N ARG A 175 -3.68 -5.70 17.83
CA ARG A 175 -3.38 -4.71 18.86
C ARG A 175 -1.99 -4.94 19.47
N GLY A 176 -1.19 -3.86 19.54
CA GLY A 176 0.18 -3.91 20.05
C GLY A 176 1.22 -4.46 19.07
N THR A 177 0.83 -5.09 17.96
CA THR A 177 1.74 -5.66 16.96
C THR A 177 1.71 -4.87 15.65
N GLY A 178 0.56 -4.84 14.96
CA GLY A 178 0.44 -4.22 13.66
C GLY A 178 -0.81 -4.68 12.92
N TYR A 179 -0.64 -5.26 11.73
CA TYR A 179 -1.73 -5.64 10.85
C TYR A 179 -1.57 -7.04 10.29
N LEU A 180 -2.68 -7.69 9.99
CA LEU A 180 -2.71 -8.99 9.32
C LEU A 180 -3.86 -9.03 8.29
N PHE A 181 -3.72 -9.87 7.30
CA PHE A 181 -4.84 -10.28 6.47
C PHE A 181 -5.58 -11.43 7.18
N GLN A 182 -6.91 -11.46 7.12
CA GLN A 182 -7.69 -12.56 7.67
C GLN A 182 -7.15 -13.91 7.16
N ARG A 183 -7.29 -14.95 7.95
CA ARG A 183 -6.82 -16.28 7.57
C ARG A 183 -7.59 -16.79 6.36
N ILE A 184 -6.86 -17.05 5.27
CA ILE A 184 -7.41 -17.72 4.10
C ILE A 184 -7.43 -19.22 4.45
N VAL A 185 -8.64 -19.74 4.60
CA VAL A 185 -8.83 -21.18 4.68
C VAL A 185 -8.94 -21.65 3.24
N ASP A 186 -7.95 -22.38 2.73
CA ASP A 186 -8.05 -23.06 1.46
C ASP A 186 -9.35 -23.87 1.48
N ALA A 187 -10.30 -23.52 0.65
CA ALA A 187 -11.40 -24.41 0.35
C ALA A 187 -10.76 -25.64 -0.31
N ILE A 188 -10.44 -26.63 0.49
CA ILE A 188 -10.09 -27.97 -0.01
C ILE A 188 -11.24 -28.32 -0.93
N ALA A 189 -10.94 -28.37 -2.22
CA ALA A 189 -11.87 -28.85 -3.21
C ALA A 189 -12.30 -30.25 -2.76
N SER A 190 -13.51 -30.32 -2.19
CA SER A 190 -14.22 -31.57 -2.01
C SER A 190 -14.72 -32.01 -3.39
N GLU A 191 -13.83 -32.49 -4.21
CA GLU A 191 -14.20 -33.44 -5.23
C GLU A 191 -14.40 -34.77 -4.48
N GLY A 192 -15.63 -35.01 -4.10
CA GLY A 192 -16.09 -36.32 -3.67
C GLY A 192 -16.31 -37.23 -4.91
N PRO A 193 -16.28 -38.53 -4.70
CA PRO A 193 -16.20 -39.57 -5.73
C PRO A 193 -17.44 -39.64 -6.61
#